data_8cd4c7047f05564c12a7500fb35397ea
#
_entry.id   8cd4c7047f05564c12a7500fb35397ea
#
_cell.length_a   1.000
_cell.length_b   1.000
_cell.length_c   1.000
_cell.angle_alpha   90.00
_cell.angle_beta   90.00
_cell.angle_gamma   90.00
#
_symmetry.space_group_name_H-M   'P 1'
#
loop_
_entity.id
_entity.type
_entity.pdbx_description
1 polymer ?
#
loop_
_entity_poly.entity_id
_entity_poly.type
_entity_poly.pdbx_seq_one_letter_code
_entity_poly.pdbx_strand_id
1 'polypeptide(L)'
;MQTGEDICSKAVKSGVSKLIIVACDASDNTKKSITDSCKFYKTKFVEAGSKAELGKFTGADNRAVVSVNDDNFAKAILDRLND
;
A
#
# COMPACT_ATOMS: atom_id res chain seq x y z
N MET A 1 1.80 1.40 10.60
CA MET A 1 1.92 1.03 9.19
C MET A 1 2.18 -0.47 9.06
N GLN A 2 1.51 -1.12 8.14
CA GLN A 2 1.63 -2.57 7.97
C GLN A 2 2.20 -2.90 6.60
N THR A 3 2.97 -3.97 6.52
CA THR A 3 3.63 -4.39 5.28
C THR A 3 3.37 -5.86 5.02
N GLY A 4 3.43 -6.25 3.75
CA GLY A 4 3.18 -7.61 3.32
C GLY A 4 1.80 -7.75 2.71
N GLU A 5 1.71 -8.59 1.67
CA GLU A 5 0.47 -8.73 0.90
C GLU A 5 -0.69 -9.24 1.74
N ASP A 6 -0.46 -10.28 2.54
CA ASP A 6 -1.52 -10.89 3.35
C ASP A 6 -2.05 -9.92 4.41
N ILE A 7 -1.14 -9.22 5.09
CA ILE A 7 -1.52 -8.29 6.14
C ILE A 7 -2.25 -7.10 5.54
N CYS A 8 -1.78 -6.58 4.41
CA CYS A 8 -2.42 -5.47 3.73
C CYS A 8 -3.82 -5.87 3.22
N SER A 9 -3.94 -7.08 2.68
CA SER A 9 -5.22 -7.59 2.22
C SER A 9 -6.23 -7.67 3.37
N LYS A 10 -5.80 -8.17 4.53
CA LYS A 10 -6.66 -8.22 5.71
C LYS A 10 -7.07 -6.84 6.19
N ALA A 11 -6.13 -5.88 6.15
CA ALA A 11 -6.42 -4.50 6.55
C ALA A 11 -7.46 -3.86 5.62
N VAL A 12 -7.37 -4.13 4.32
CA VAL A 12 -8.38 -3.66 3.36
C VAL A 12 -9.73 -4.28 3.64
N LYS A 13 -9.78 -5.59 3.85
CA LYS A 13 -11.03 -6.31 4.11
C LYS A 13 -11.71 -5.86 5.39
N SER A 14 -10.94 -5.55 6.42
CA SER A 14 -11.48 -5.10 7.70
C SER A 14 -11.83 -3.61 7.72
N GLY A 15 -11.45 -2.87 6.68
CA GLY A 15 -11.74 -1.44 6.58
C GLY A 15 -10.83 -0.55 7.41
N VAL A 16 -9.75 -1.08 7.96
CA VAL A 16 -8.80 -0.27 8.76
C VAL A 16 -7.76 0.42 7.90
N SER A 17 -7.55 -0.04 6.68
CA SER A 17 -6.58 0.57 5.79
C SER A 17 -7.13 1.84 5.16
N LYS A 18 -6.37 2.93 5.23
CA LYS A 18 -6.75 4.22 4.65
C LYS A 18 -6.09 4.44 3.30
N LEU A 19 -4.96 3.81 3.07
CA LEU A 19 -4.22 3.94 1.81
C LEU A 19 -3.36 2.69 1.63
N ILE A 20 -3.38 2.16 0.42
CA ILE A 20 -2.48 1.08 0.03
C ILE A 20 -1.46 1.64 -0.95
N ILE A 21 -0.19 1.38 -0.69
CA ILE A 21 0.90 1.75 -1.59
C ILE A 21 1.45 0.47 -2.20
N VAL A 22 1.45 0.39 -3.53
CA VAL A 22 1.94 -0.78 -4.26
C VAL A 22 3.23 -0.38 -4.96
N ALA A 23 4.26 -1.21 -4.82
CA ALA A 23 5.54 -0.96 -5.49
C ALA A 23 5.38 -1.08 -7.01
N CYS A 24 6.05 -0.21 -7.75
CA CYS A 24 6.00 -0.24 -9.22
C CYS A 24 6.59 -1.54 -9.78
N ASP A 25 7.53 -2.14 -9.08
CA ASP A 25 8.19 -3.38 -9.47
C ASP A 25 7.60 -4.62 -8.77
N ALA A 26 6.44 -4.49 -8.15
CA ALA A 26 5.72 -5.63 -7.61
C ALA A 26 5.27 -6.56 -8.75
N SER A 27 5.11 -7.85 -8.46
CA SER A 27 4.65 -8.80 -9.47
C SER A 27 3.24 -8.44 -9.95
N ASP A 28 2.91 -8.83 -11.17
CA ASP A 28 1.58 -8.58 -11.73
C ASP A 28 0.49 -9.22 -10.88
N ASN A 29 0.73 -10.42 -10.36
CA ASN A 29 -0.21 -11.10 -9.48
C ASN A 29 -0.46 -10.30 -8.19
N THR A 30 0.60 -9.78 -7.59
CA THR A 30 0.47 -8.97 -6.37
C THR A 30 -0.30 -7.68 -6.65
N LYS A 31 0.06 -6.98 -7.72
CA LYS A 31 -0.63 -5.75 -8.11
C LYS A 31 -2.11 -6.00 -8.34
N LYS A 32 -2.44 -7.02 -9.14
CA LYS A 32 -3.82 -7.35 -9.45
C LYS A 32 -4.60 -7.73 -8.20
N SER A 33 -4.05 -8.59 -7.37
CA SER A 33 -4.71 -9.08 -6.17
C SER A 33 -5.05 -7.93 -5.23
N ILE A 34 -4.08 -7.08 -4.92
CA ILE A 34 -4.29 -5.99 -3.96
C ILE A 34 -5.18 -4.88 -4.53
N THR A 35 -5.02 -4.56 -5.82
CA THR A 35 -5.86 -3.53 -6.44
C THR A 35 -7.31 -3.99 -6.58
N ASP A 36 -7.54 -5.26 -6.89
CA ASP A 36 -8.90 -5.82 -6.92
C ASP A 36 -9.56 -5.73 -5.55
N SER A 37 -8.82 -6.08 -4.49
CA SER A 37 -9.34 -5.95 -3.12
C SER A 37 -9.65 -4.50 -2.78
N CYS A 38 -8.77 -3.57 -3.14
CA CYS A 38 -9.00 -2.15 -2.90
C CYS A 38 -10.24 -1.65 -3.63
N LYS A 39 -10.45 -2.08 -4.86
CA LYS A 39 -11.64 -1.69 -5.62
C LYS A 39 -12.92 -2.26 -5.00
N PHE A 40 -12.85 -3.51 -4.57
CA PHE A 40 -14.01 -4.17 -3.96
C PHE A 40 -14.41 -3.50 -2.65
N TYR A 41 -13.45 -3.16 -1.81
CA TYR A 41 -13.70 -2.56 -0.50
C TYR A 41 -13.61 -1.03 -0.51
N LYS A 42 -13.46 -0.41 -1.67
CA LYS A 42 -13.41 1.04 -1.86
C LYS A 42 -12.29 1.70 -1.05
N THR A 43 -11.13 1.05 -1.02
CA THR A 43 -9.95 1.57 -0.36
C THR A 43 -9.07 2.29 -1.38
N LYS A 44 -8.52 3.44 -1.02
CA LYS A 44 -7.60 4.16 -1.90
C LYS A 44 -6.30 3.40 -2.05
N PHE A 45 -5.75 3.39 -3.25
CA PHE A 45 -4.46 2.79 -3.51
C PHE A 45 -3.68 3.62 -4.52
N VAL A 46 -2.35 3.57 -4.41
CA VAL A 46 -1.46 4.23 -5.35
C VAL A 46 -0.31 3.27 -5.69
N GLU A 47 0.22 3.41 -6.89
CA GLU A 47 1.41 2.69 -7.30
C GLU A 47 2.57 3.68 -7.31
N ALA A 48 3.52 3.51 -6.40
CA ALA A 48 4.61 4.47 -6.25
C ALA A 48 5.84 3.81 -5.63
N GLY A 49 7.01 4.19 -6.11
CA GLY A 49 8.27 3.70 -5.58
C GLY A 49 8.57 2.26 -5.97
N SER A 50 9.70 1.77 -5.51
CA SER A 50 10.11 0.38 -5.72
C SER A 50 9.94 -0.42 -4.43
N LYS A 51 10.08 -1.74 -4.53
CA LYS A 51 10.05 -2.60 -3.33
C LYS A 51 11.14 -2.18 -2.33
N ALA A 52 12.31 -1.81 -2.83
CA ALA A 52 13.40 -1.36 -1.98
C ALA A 52 13.04 -0.04 -1.27
N GLU A 53 12.43 0.90 -2.00
CA GLU A 53 12.01 2.16 -1.42
C GLU A 53 10.92 1.98 -0.36
N LEU A 54 9.92 1.16 -0.63
CA LEU A 54 8.87 0.87 0.33
C LEU A 54 9.41 0.15 1.57
N GLY A 55 10.35 -0.77 1.37
CA GLY A 55 11.01 -1.44 2.47
C GLY A 55 11.78 -0.45 3.34
N LYS A 56 12.55 0.42 2.71
CA LYS A 56 13.31 1.45 3.40
C LYS A 56 12.40 2.41 4.18
N PHE A 57 11.29 2.79 3.56
CA PHE A 57 10.30 3.69 4.16
C PHE A 57 9.68 3.08 5.43
N THR A 58 9.50 1.78 5.45
CA THR A 58 8.89 1.07 6.57
C THR A 58 9.90 0.48 7.55
N GLY A 59 11.19 0.66 7.30
CA GLY A 59 12.24 0.08 8.13
C GLY A 59 12.48 -1.40 7.88
N ALA A 60 12.07 -1.90 6.72
CA ALA A 60 12.24 -3.30 6.33
C ALA A 60 13.17 -3.40 5.11
N ASP A 61 13.37 -4.60 4.57
CA ASP A 61 14.20 -4.77 3.39
C ASP A 61 13.42 -4.43 2.11
N ASN A 62 12.64 -5.38 1.59
CA ASN A 62 11.82 -5.16 0.40
C ASN A 62 10.37 -5.40 0.73
N ARG A 63 9.49 -4.52 0.26
CA ARG A 63 8.04 -4.66 0.47
C ARG A 63 7.29 -4.26 -0.78
N ALA A 64 6.53 -5.20 -1.32
CA ALA A 64 5.74 -4.95 -2.52
C ALA A 64 4.49 -4.11 -2.23
N VAL A 65 3.95 -4.21 -1.02
CA VAL A 65 2.70 -3.53 -0.64
C VAL A 65 2.84 -3.00 0.79
N VAL A 66 2.35 -1.79 1.00
CA VAL A 66 2.33 -1.15 2.32
C VAL A 66 0.92 -0.66 2.60
N SER A 67 0.40 -0.94 3.79
CA SER A 67 -0.89 -0.43 4.24
C SER A 67 -0.68 0.70 5.23
N VAL A 68 -1.29 1.85 4.94
CA VAL A 68 -1.28 3.00 5.84
C VAL A 68 -2.65 3.07 6.51
N ASN A 69 -2.68 2.92 7.82
CA ASN A 69 -3.92 2.87 8.58
C ASN A 69 -4.29 4.20 9.25
N ASP A 70 -3.45 5.22 9.09
CA ASP A 70 -3.64 6.54 9.67
C ASP A 70 -4.00 7.54 8.59
N ASP A 71 -5.14 8.23 8.75
CA ASP A 71 -5.63 9.21 7.77
C ASP A 71 -4.64 10.35 7.55
N ASN A 72 -4.06 10.88 8.60
CA ASN A 72 -3.12 11.99 8.50
C ASN A 72 -1.87 11.58 7.74
N PHE A 73 -1.37 10.40 8.02
CA PHE A 73 -0.19 9.86 7.35
C PHE A 73 -0.47 9.57 5.88
N ALA A 74 -1.64 8.98 5.59
CA ALA A 74 -2.05 8.71 4.22
C ALA A 74 -2.17 9.99 3.41
N LYS A 75 -2.77 11.02 3.98
CA LYS A 75 -2.91 12.33 3.34
C LYS A 75 -1.55 12.96 3.06
N ALA A 76 -0.62 12.89 4.00
CA ALA A 76 0.72 13.44 3.82
C ALA A 76 1.45 12.72 2.67
N ILE A 77 1.30 11.42 2.55
CA ILE A 77 1.89 10.64 1.47
C ILE A 77 1.29 11.04 0.12
N LEU A 78 -0.04 11.15 0.05
CA LEU A 78 -0.72 11.55 -1.18
C LEU A 78 -0.31 12.94 -1.62
N ASP A 79 -0.18 13.88 -0.69
CA ASP A 79 0.29 15.23 -0.99
C ASP A 79 1.71 15.21 -1.58
N ARG A 80 2.58 14.38 -1.05
CA ARG A 80 3.95 14.24 -1.56
C ARG A 80 3.98 13.65 -2.96
N LEU A 81 3.12 12.67 -3.23
CA LEU A 81 3.06 12.03 -4.54
C LEU A 81 2.51 12.96 -5.62
N ASN A 82 1.74 13.97 -5.23
CA ASN A 82 1.15 14.94 -6.15
C ASN A 82 2.02 16.15 -6.41
N ASP A 83 3.15 16.23 -5.76
CA ASP A 83 4.12 17.34 -5.98
C ASP A 83 4.92 17.18 -7.26
#